data_cba9d2c18ff744b4d80318a2c24fbf54
#
_entry.id   cba9d2c18ff744b4d80318a2c24fbf54
#
_cell.length_a   1.000
_cell.length_b   1.000
_cell.length_c   1.000
_cell.angle_alpha   90.00
_cell.angle_beta   90.00
_cell.angle_gamma   90.00
#
_symmetry.space_group_name_H-M   'P 1'
#
loop_
_entity.id
_entity.type
_entity.pdbx_description
1 polymer ?
#
loop_
_entity_poly.entity_id
_entity_poly.type
_entity_poly.pdbx_seq_one_letter_code
_entity_poly.pdbx_strand_id
1 'polypeptide(L)'
;MVICEIEFFNNPQGIFYAGQLISGQVVIKTEKAKPVKAVVLQIKGYAETHWTDTEYDPEDQSNGESFNGHVDYLATRAYLHGSSSSIEVIIEPGTSTYRFACQLPITCPSSFEATLGRIRYLVNVRFVRPWKHDQNFNRCFTVLKVMDLNSASLMLRIPSQVESQRTFCCFPCRSSPLSMRLSLPQGGFVPGQTVPVEVMVSNESGVAVEDITVKLAMVVIYYSQPPCAETNKDRFVMVQKTGEGVSSKCRKQLTFDLTVPATPPTCFNLCSIIQIGYQVEAEARVKGCHGGQTLHMPITIGSVPLTKQLQKEPKIWGEDPLPQQLDATALVLIANEAAGEPLGPPTPWAADPSVAPPNYVAAKHICPDPQKCSKSKRKSQKISGKGSQDKKREEITFTPLYGIFDLSNQTDEMILRPNQKKTDGGYVNEEVDKSTWL
;
A
#
# COMPACT_ATOMS: atom_id res chain seq x y z
N MET A 1 3.82 29.63 26.55
CA MET A 1 3.37 28.49 25.71
C MET A 1 4.58 27.58 25.47
N VAL A 2 4.42 26.24 25.23
CA VAL A 2 5.53 25.39 24.75
C VAL A 2 5.26 25.09 23.30
N ILE A 3 6.22 25.35 22.44
CA ILE A 3 6.25 24.93 21.03
C ILE A 3 7.32 23.86 20.92
N CYS A 4 6.99 22.73 20.31
CA CYS A 4 7.92 21.65 20.06
C CYS A 4 7.81 21.26 18.58
N GLU A 5 8.88 21.43 17.84
CA GLU A 5 9.01 21.13 16.43
C GLU A 5 9.97 19.94 16.28
N ILE A 6 9.58 18.97 15.44
CA ILE A 6 10.38 17.79 15.14
C ILE A 6 10.74 17.86 13.66
N GLU A 7 12.03 17.86 13.33
CA GLU A 7 12.52 18.03 11.97
C GLU A 7 13.42 16.85 11.58
N PHE A 8 13.32 16.37 10.33
CA PHE A 8 14.22 15.37 9.78
C PHE A 8 15.25 16.06 8.89
N PHE A 9 16.52 15.68 9.03
CA PHE A 9 17.60 16.22 8.21
C PHE A 9 17.51 15.69 6.77
N ASN A 10 17.62 16.60 5.79
CA ASN A 10 17.59 16.29 4.35
C ASN A 10 16.38 15.52 3.87
N ASN A 11 15.30 15.44 4.69
CA ASN A 11 14.09 14.70 4.37
C ASN A 11 12.82 15.39 4.89
N PRO A 12 12.45 16.56 4.33
CA PRO A 12 11.32 17.34 4.82
C PRO A 12 9.98 16.59 4.70
N GLN A 13 9.85 15.67 3.72
CA GLN A 13 8.67 14.84 3.53
C GLN A 13 8.57 13.70 4.56
N GLY A 14 9.67 13.34 5.22
CA GLY A 14 9.71 12.25 6.19
C GLY A 14 9.45 10.88 5.55
N ILE A 15 10.12 10.57 4.44
CA ILE A 15 10.01 9.28 3.75
C ILE A 15 11.33 8.54 3.94
N PHE A 16 11.28 7.38 4.57
CA PHE A 16 12.44 6.55 4.86
C PHE A 16 12.22 5.12 4.35
N TYR A 17 13.32 4.44 4.05
CA TYR A 17 13.30 3.03 3.70
C TYR A 17 13.63 2.16 4.92
N ALA A 18 13.01 0.98 5.00
CA ALA A 18 13.37 -0.01 6.01
C ALA A 18 14.88 -0.31 5.93
N GLY A 19 15.57 -0.29 7.08
CA GLY A 19 17.03 -0.39 7.15
C GLY A 19 17.77 0.95 7.02
N GLN A 20 17.10 2.08 6.81
CA GLN A 20 17.71 3.40 6.71
C GLN A 20 17.89 4.04 8.09
N LEU A 21 18.92 4.88 8.25
CA LEU A 21 19.11 5.72 9.42
C LEU A 21 18.18 6.95 9.33
N ILE A 22 17.33 7.12 10.36
CA ILE A 22 16.59 8.36 10.57
C ILE A 22 17.47 9.31 11.37
N SER A 23 17.64 10.54 10.91
CA SER A 23 18.29 11.59 11.66
C SER A 23 17.46 12.88 11.63
N GLY A 24 17.54 13.64 12.73
CA GLY A 24 16.75 14.85 12.85
C GLY A 24 17.06 15.63 14.12
N GLN A 25 16.22 16.63 14.35
CA GLN A 25 16.29 17.44 15.57
C GLN A 25 14.92 17.72 16.17
N VAL A 26 14.90 17.90 17.46
CA VAL A 26 13.77 18.39 18.24
C VAL A 26 14.09 19.80 18.71
N VAL A 27 13.29 20.77 18.32
CA VAL A 27 13.43 22.17 18.72
C VAL A 27 12.31 22.49 19.70
N ILE A 28 12.68 22.84 20.94
CA ILE A 28 11.77 23.19 22.03
C ILE A 28 11.91 24.68 22.31
N LYS A 29 10.82 25.43 22.17
CA LYS A 29 10.77 26.86 22.47
C LYS A 29 9.84 27.10 23.65
N THR A 30 10.33 27.78 24.69
CA THR A 30 9.55 28.13 25.88
C THR A 30 9.73 29.62 26.21
N GLU A 31 8.63 30.31 26.50
CA GLU A 31 8.65 31.73 26.92
C GLU A 31 8.88 31.89 28.41
N LYS A 32 8.55 30.89 29.20
CA LYS A 32 8.64 30.91 30.66
C LYS A 32 9.20 29.58 31.15
N ALA A 33 9.94 29.64 32.28
CA ALA A 33 10.41 28.45 32.95
C ALA A 33 9.32 27.42 33.18
N LYS A 34 9.55 26.14 32.87
CA LYS A 34 8.56 25.07 32.97
C LYS A 34 9.05 23.90 33.79
N PRO A 35 8.38 23.58 34.92
CA PRO A 35 8.66 22.37 35.64
C PRO A 35 8.17 21.13 34.92
N VAL A 36 9.05 20.15 34.73
CA VAL A 36 8.77 18.83 34.17
C VAL A 36 9.52 17.78 34.97
N LYS A 37 9.09 16.51 34.92
CA LYS A 37 9.93 15.39 35.41
C LYS A 37 10.99 15.03 34.36
N ALA A 38 10.57 14.97 33.11
CA ALA A 38 11.46 14.69 32.01
C ALA A 38 10.82 15.14 30.67
N VAL A 39 11.67 15.37 29.68
CA VAL A 39 11.30 15.40 28.27
C VAL A 39 11.84 14.13 27.63
N VAL A 40 10.94 13.31 27.07
CA VAL A 40 11.27 11.99 26.55
C VAL A 40 11.00 11.98 25.03
N LEU A 41 12.01 11.66 24.27
CA LEU A 41 11.91 11.34 22.86
C LEU A 41 11.64 9.85 22.70
N GLN A 42 10.64 9.49 21.90
CA GLN A 42 10.32 8.12 21.53
C GLN A 42 10.16 8.02 20.03
N ILE A 43 10.75 6.99 19.42
CA ILE A 43 10.46 6.64 18.03
C ILE A 43 9.77 5.29 18.06
N LYS A 44 8.58 5.23 17.45
CA LYS A 44 7.70 4.07 17.47
C LYS A 44 7.34 3.66 16.06
N GLY A 45 7.27 2.36 15.82
CA GLY A 45 6.71 1.75 14.63
C GLY A 45 5.86 0.56 15.04
N TYR A 46 4.59 0.56 14.66
CA TYR A 46 3.66 -0.49 15.05
C TYR A 46 2.60 -0.73 13.98
N ALA A 47 2.03 -1.94 13.99
CA ALA A 47 0.77 -2.22 13.34
C ALA A 47 -0.32 -2.40 14.38
N GLU A 48 -1.52 -1.97 14.06
CA GLU A 48 -2.71 -2.24 14.86
C GLU A 48 -3.92 -2.50 13.97
N THR A 49 -4.79 -3.39 14.43
CA THR A 49 -6.09 -3.68 13.81
C THR A 49 -7.18 -3.53 14.87
N HIS A 50 -8.32 -3.00 14.46
CA HIS A 50 -9.47 -2.84 15.36
C HIS A 50 -10.76 -2.80 14.55
N TRP A 51 -11.71 -3.67 14.93
CA TRP A 51 -13.11 -3.62 14.48
C TRP A 51 -14.04 -4.16 15.55
N THR A 52 -15.31 -3.85 15.43
CA THR A 52 -16.37 -4.38 16.28
C THR A 52 -17.39 -5.08 15.40
N ASP A 53 -17.77 -6.28 15.76
CA ASP A 53 -18.93 -6.94 15.16
C ASP A 53 -20.16 -6.62 16.03
N THR A 54 -21.15 -6.04 15.39
CA THR A 54 -22.46 -5.78 16.00
C THR A 54 -23.46 -6.68 15.31
N GLU A 55 -23.42 -7.99 15.58
CA GLU A 55 -24.61 -8.81 15.35
C GLU A 55 -25.69 -8.29 16.33
N TYR A 56 -26.66 -7.63 15.75
CA TYR A 56 -27.82 -7.15 16.50
C TYR A 56 -28.71 -8.38 16.78
N ASP A 57 -28.51 -8.99 17.92
CA ASP A 57 -29.47 -9.91 18.50
C ASP A 57 -30.45 -9.07 19.35
N PRO A 58 -31.75 -8.99 18.96
CA PRO A 58 -32.74 -8.21 19.71
C PRO A 58 -32.98 -8.74 21.14
N GLU A 59 -32.62 -9.98 21.45
CA GLU A 59 -32.84 -10.62 22.75
C GLU A 59 -31.61 -10.54 23.67
N ASP A 60 -30.39 -10.36 23.11
CA ASP A 60 -29.17 -10.26 23.88
C ASP A 60 -28.62 -8.83 23.81
N GLN A 61 -28.72 -8.08 24.93
CA GLN A 61 -28.09 -6.78 25.09
C GLN A 61 -26.55 -6.86 25.19
N SER A 62 -25.94 -7.86 24.55
CA SER A 62 -24.51 -8.02 24.56
C SER A 62 -23.83 -6.88 23.84
N ASN A 63 -22.86 -6.27 24.50
CA ASN A 63 -21.91 -5.35 23.90
C ASN A 63 -21.23 -6.03 22.72
N GLY A 64 -21.27 -5.44 21.52
CA GLY A 64 -20.62 -5.99 20.34
C GLY A 64 -19.19 -6.43 20.63
N GLU A 65 -18.80 -7.58 20.11
CA GLU A 65 -17.48 -8.14 20.31
C GLU A 65 -16.42 -7.25 19.64
N SER A 66 -15.32 -6.99 20.34
CA SER A 66 -14.24 -6.11 19.87
C SER A 66 -13.01 -6.95 19.53
N PHE A 67 -12.57 -6.84 18.29
CA PHE A 67 -11.43 -7.57 17.74
C PHE A 67 -10.25 -6.62 17.61
N ASN A 68 -9.12 -7.00 18.20
CA ASN A 68 -7.94 -6.15 18.28
C ASN A 68 -6.68 -6.93 17.93
N GLY A 69 -5.74 -6.30 17.26
CA GLY A 69 -4.40 -6.82 17.04
C GLY A 69 -3.37 -5.71 17.19
N HIS A 70 -2.18 -6.02 17.73
CA HIS A 70 -1.08 -5.07 17.88
C HIS A 70 0.26 -5.77 17.71
N VAL A 71 1.16 -5.16 16.91
CA VAL A 71 2.53 -5.63 16.70
C VAL A 71 3.47 -4.44 16.71
N ASP A 72 4.48 -4.45 17.55
CA ASP A 72 5.55 -3.45 17.57
C ASP A 72 6.71 -3.87 16.65
N TYR A 73 7.20 -2.93 15.84
CA TYR A 73 8.39 -3.09 14.98
C TYR A 73 9.55 -2.26 15.45
N LEU A 74 9.28 -1.14 16.11
CA LEU A 74 10.27 -0.20 16.61
C LEU A 74 9.73 0.47 17.86
N ALA A 75 10.48 0.38 18.97
CA ALA A 75 10.16 1.04 20.22
C ALA A 75 11.45 1.52 20.89
N THR A 76 11.82 2.77 20.63
CA THR A 76 13.03 3.36 21.22
C THR A 76 12.68 4.54 22.10
N ARG A 77 13.56 4.85 23.07
CA ARG A 77 13.36 5.94 24.00
C ARG A 77 14.68 6.57 24.45
N ALA A 78 14.71 7.90 24.47
CA ALA A 78 15.80 8.69 25.05
C ALA A 78 15.25 9.85 25.88
N TYR A 79 16.00 10.26 26.90
CA TYR A 79 15.69 11.45 27.69
C TYR A 79 16.42 12.66 27.11
N LEU A 80 15.66 13.64 26.61
CA LEU A 80 16.21 14.91 26.13
C LEU A 80 16.55 15.85 27.29
N HIS A 81 15.73 15.80 28.36
CA HIS A 81 15.90 16.59 29.57
C HIS A 81 15.39 15.83 30.80
N GLY A 82 16.09 15.88 31.92
CA GLY A 82 15.78 15.09 33.11
C GLY A 82 16.11 13.60 32.94
N SER A 83 15.53 12.75 33.79
CA SER A 83 15.76 11.30 33.81
C SER A 83 14.51 10.55 34.32
N SER A 84 14.60 9.21 34.38
CA SER A 84 13.54 8.38 34.97
C SER A 84 13.39 8.63 36.48
N SER A 85 14.46 9.00 37.18
CA SER A 85 14.54 9.23 38.63
C SER A 85 14.34 10.69 39.02
N SER A 86 14.26 11.64 38.07
CA SER A 86 14.06 13.05 38.38
C SER A 86 12.73 13.28 39.06
N ILE A 87 12.71 14.03 40.17
CA ILE A 87 11.46 14.47 40.79
C ILE A 87 10.88 15.65 40.00
N GLU A 88 11.71 16.65 39.80
CA GLU A 88 11.37 17.85 39.01
C GLU A 88 12.66 18.46 38.45
N VAL A 89 12.61 18.88 37.18
CA VAL A 89 13.64 19.66 36.49
C VAL A 89 12.98 20.83 35.78
N ILE A 90 13.67 21.92 35.59
CA ILE A 90 13.13 23.13 34.97
C ILE A 90 13.69 23.24 33.55
N ILE A 91 12.78 23.43 32.58
CA ILE A 91 13.15 23.87 31.24
C ILE A 91 13.19 25.40 31.27
N GLU A 92 14.39 25.96 31.10
CA GLU A 92 14.58 27.41 31.08
C GLU A 92 13.92 28.07 29.86
N PRO A 93 13.53 29.37 29.98
CA PRO A 93 13.05 30.14 28.85
C PRO A 93 14.10 30.19 27.74
N GLY A 94 13.64 30.10 26.50
CA GLY A 94 14.51 30.15 25.34
C GLY A 94 14.25 29.00 24.33
N THR A 95 15.25 28.71 23.52
CA THR A 95 15.21 27.64 22.52
C THR A 95 16.26 26.59 22.83
N SER A 96 15.83 25.35 22.99
CA SER A 96 16.70 24.17 23.18
C SER A 96 16.56 23.26 21.96
N THR A 97 17.69 22.82 21.41
CA THR A 97 17.73 21.93 20.24
C THR A 97 18.42 20.62 20.63
N TYR A 98 17.79 19.48 20.31
CA TYR A 98 18.30 18.14 20.57
C TYR A 98 18.36 17.36 19.26
N ARG A 99 19.54 16.89 18.88
CA ARG A 99 19.72 16.05 17.68
C ARG A 99 19.57 14.58 18.04
N PHE A 100 18.99 13.82 17.13
CA PHE A 100 18.79 12.38 17.30
C PHE A 100 19.09 11.61 16.02
N ALA A 101 19.44 10.35 16.18
CA ALA A 101 19.54 9.38 15.10
C ALA A 101 19.00 8.02 15.57
N CYS A 102 18.37 7.29 14.69
CA CYS A 102 17.81 5.96 14.95
C CYS A 102 17.85 5.11 13.70
N GLN A 103 18.39 3.90 13.80
CA GLN A 103 18.40 2.92 12.72
C GLN A 103 17.02 2.26 12.63
N LEU A 104 16.40 2.30 11.44
CA LEU A 104 15.19 1.52 11.18
C LEU A 104 15.55 0.04 11.01
N PRO A 105 14.80 -0.88 11.65
CA PRO A 105 14.93 -2.30 11.35
C PRO A 105 14.64 -2.60 9.87
N ILE A 106 15.44 -3.47 9.28
CA ILE A 106 15.23 -3.90 7.88
C ILE A 106 13.93 -4.68 7.70
N THR A 107 13.38 -5.23 8.76
CA THR A 107 12.12 -5.99 8.80
C THR A 107 10.87 -5.13 8.88
N CYS A 108 11.01 -3.80 9.01
CA CYS A 108 9.87 -2.89 9.05
C CYS A 108 9.01 -3.03 7.78
N PRO A 109 7.70 -3.30 7.89
CA PRO A 109 6.77 -3.24 6.78
C PRO A 109 6.55 -1.81 6.32
N SER A 110 6.04 -1.64 5.09
CA SER A 110 5.64 -0.31 4.60
C SER A 110 4.51 0.26 5.44
N SER A 111 4.54 1.59 5.66
CA SER A 111 3.42 2.32 6.27
C SER A 111 2.12 2.04 5.53
N PHE A 112 1.02 1.94 6.26
CA PHE A 112 -0.31 1.71 5.74
C PHE A 112 -1.36 2.34 6.65
N GLU A 113 -2.42 2.92 6.09
CA GLU A 113 -3.52 3.51 6.84
C GLU A 113 -4.86 3.14 6.19
N ALA A 114 -5.73 2.48 6.96
CA ALA A 114 -7.10 2.18 6.55
C ALA A 114 -8.04 2.17 7.76
N THR A 115 -9.32 1.94 7.53
CA THR A 115 -10.35 2.04 8.58
C THR A 115 -10.21 0.97 9.65
N LEU A 116 -9.88 -0.27 9.25
CA LEU A 116 -9.82 -1.42 10.16
C LEU A 116 -8.43 -1.68 10.71
N GLY A 117 -7.38 -1.03 10.17
CA GLY A 117 -6.02 -1.23 10.64
C GLY A 117 -5.02 -0.28 10.01
N ARG A 118 -3.86 -0.18 10.64
CA ARG A 118 -2.77 0.68 10.20
C ARG A 118 -1.40 0.13 10.56
N ILE A 119 -0.40 0.51 9.77
CA ILE A 119 1.03 0.34 10.05
C ILE A 119 1.63 1.73 10.09
N ARG A 120 2.01 2.21 11.26
CA ARG A 120 2.35 3.60 11.51
C ARG A 120 3.69 3.76 12.20
N TYR A 121 4.43 4.77 11.76
CA TYR A 121 5.71 5.17 12.35
C TYR A 121 5.62 6.62 12.77
N LEU A 122 6.14 6.93 13.97
CA LEU A 122 6.10 8.29 14.51
C LEU A 122 7.25 8.59 15.46
N VAL A 123 7.66 9.84 15.47
CA VAL A 123 8.47 10.43 16.52
C VAL A 123 7.54 11.12 17.50
N ASN A 124 7.64 10.80 18.77
CA ASN A 124 6.86 11.40 19.86
C ASN A 124 7.79 12.08 20.85
N VAL A 125 7.55 13.34 21.15
CA VAL A 125 8.19 14.07 22.23
C VAL A 125 7.18 14.27 23.35
N ARG A 126 7.44 13.63 24.50
CA ARG A 126 6.56 13.65 25.65
C ARG A 126 7.15 14.44 26.80
N PHE A 127 6.44 15.48 27.19
CA PHE A 127 6.74 16.25 28.41
C PHE A 127 6.03 15.57 29.58
N VAL A 128 6.77 14.86 30.40
CA VAL A 128 6.29 14.23 31.62
C VAL A 128 6.17 15.30 32.69
N ARG A 129 4.96 15.63 33.13
CA ARG A 129 4.70 16.75 34.04
C ARG A 129 4.25 16.26 35.41
N PRO A 130 4.83 16.83 36.52
CA PRO A 130 4.32 16.55 37.84
C PRO A 130 2.87 17.07 37.97
N TRP A 131 2.00 16.25 38.53
CA TRP A 131 0.60 16.60 38.87
C TRP A 131 -0.29 17.08 37.72
N LYS A 132 0.12 16.94 36.48
CA LYS A 132 -0.62 17.31 35.27
C LYS A 132 -0.53 16.20 34.22
N HIS A 133 -1.48 16.20 33.29
CA HIS A 133 -1.39 15.29 32.14
C HIS A 133 -0.15 15.59 31.31
N ASP A 134 0.50 14.54 30.82
CA ASP A 134 1.64 14.65 29.90
C ASP A 134 1.22 15.41 28.63
N GLN A 135 2.14 16.19 28.10
CA GLN A 135 1.95 16.87 26.83
C GLN A 135 2.76 16.11 25.75
N ASN A 136 2.10 15.74 24.66
CA ASN A 136 2.71 14.97 23.58
C ASN A 136 2.74 15.78 22.29
N PHE A 137 3.87 15.72 21.61
CA PHE A 137 4.05 16.26 20.26
C PHE A 137 4.46 15.10 19.36
N ASN A 138 3.71 14.90 18.27
CA ASN A 138 3.90 13.76 17.38
C ASN A 138 4.21 14.24 15.97
N ARG A 139 5.18 13.60 15.33
CA ARG A 139 5.42 13.71 13.89
C ARG A 139 5.44 12.31 13.29
N CYS A 140 4.43 11.99 12.48
CA CYS A 140 4.40 10.75 11.70
C CYS A 140 5.35 10.86 10.51
N PHE A 141 5.86 9.72 10.08
CA PHE A 141 6.69 9.60 8.89
C PHE A 141 6.36 8.31 8.14
N THR A 142 6.65 8.29 6.85
CA THR A 142 6.43 7.14 5.99
C THR A 142 7.66 6.22 6.00
N VAL A 143 7.44 4.95 6.23
CA VAL A 143 8.43 3.90 5.99
C VAL A 143 8.01 3.11 4.76
N LEU A 144 8.95 2.85 3.87
CA LEU A 144 8.77 2.04 2.67
C LEU A 144 9.68 0.81 2.74
N LYS A 145 9.11 -0.36 2.57
CA LYS A 145 9.88 -1.59 2.35
C LYS A 145 10.11 -1.77 0.87
N VAL A 146 11.36 -1.92 0.50
CA VAL A 146 11.71 -2.24 -0.89
C VAL A 146 11.21 -3.63 -1.24
N MET A 147 10.47 -3.72 -2.34
CA MET A 147 10.06 -4.96 -2.98
C MET A 147 10.51 -4.92 -4.43
N ASP A 148 11.68 -5.51 -4.69
CA ASP A 148 12.25 -5.62 -6.02
C ASP A 148 11.61 -6.80 -6.77
N LEU A 149 10.86 -6.50 -7.82
CA LEU A 149 10.21 -7.51 -8.66
C LEU A 149 11.24 -8.39 -9.40
N ASN A 150 12.48 -7.91 -9.58
CA ASN A 150 13.54 -8.66 -10.27
C ASN A 150 14.13 -9.77 -9.40
N SER A 151 14.13 -9.58 -8.08
CA SER A 151 14.55 -10.59 -7.10
C SER A 151 13.41 -11.53 -6.67
N ALA A 152 12.18 -11.22 -7.08
CA ALA A 152 11.00 -12.04 -6.81
C ALA A 152 10.91 -13.22 -7.79
N SER A 153 9.80 -13.95 -7.76
CA SER A 153 9.58 -15.11 -8.63
C SER A 153 9.62 -14.73 -10.12
N LEU A 154 10.29 -15.53 -10.94
CA LEU A 154 10.29 -15.43 -12.39
C LEU A 154 8.88 -15.51 -13.00
N MET A 155 7.92 -16.10 -12.28
CA MET A 155 6.51 -16.17 -12.67
C MET A 155 5.87 -14.79 -12.86
N LEU A 156 6.41 -13.73 -12.22
CA LEU A 156 5.93 -12.37 -12.40
C LEU A 156 6.20 -11.80 -13.80
N ARG A 157 7.08 -12.42 -14.58
CA ARG A 157 7.44 -12.03 -15.95
C ARG A 157 6.66 -12.78 -17.02
N ILE A 158 5.96 -13.84 -16.65
CA ILE A 158 5.29 -14.74 -17.59
C ILE A 158 3.84 -14.27 -17.77
N PRO A 159 3.32 -14.30 -19.03
CA PRO A 159 1.91 -14.05 -19.28
C PRO A 159 1.03 -15.03 -18.49
N SER A 160 -0.04 -14.53 -17.96
CA SER A 160 -1.01 -15.30 -17.19
C SER A 160 -2.42 -15.12 -17.75
N GLN A 161 -3.23 -16.17 -17.63
CA GLN A 161 -4.62 -16.14 -18.06
C GLN A 161 -5.51 -16.94 -17.11
N VAL A 162 -6.74 -16.49 -16.98
CA VAL A 162 -7.80 -17.20 -16.27
C VAL A 162 -9.05 -17.22 -17.15
N GLU A 163 -9.72 -18.37 -17.18
CA GLU A 163 -10.94 -18.56 -17.97
C GLU A 163 -12.03 -19.17 -17.10
N SER A 164 -13.25 -18.76 -17.34
CA SER A 164 -14.43 -19.37 -16.71
C SER A 164 -15.59 -19.38 -17.69
N GLN A 165 -16.47 -20.37 -17.53
CA GLN A 165 -17.67 -20.53 -18.32
C GLN A 165 -18.90 -20.53 -17.42
N ARG A 166 -19.96 -19.89 -17.89
CA ARG A 166 -21.24 -19.82 -17.20
C ARG A 166 -22.38 -20.17 -18.13
N THR A 167 -23.29 -21.02 -17.68
CA THR A 167 -24.55 -21.33 -18.37
C THR A 167 -25.70 -20.64 -17.65
N PHE A 168 -26.66 -20.12 -18.39
CA PHE A 168 -27.88 -19.53 -17.85
C PHE A 168 -29.00 -20.55 -17.95
N CYS A 169 -29.64 -20.88 -16.82
CA CYS A 169 -30.80 -21.76 -16.80
C CYS A 169 -32.05 -20.97 -17.15
N CYS A 170 -32.58 -21.21 -18.36
CA CYS A 170 -33.98 -20.92 -18.68
C CYS A 170 -34.67 -22.29 -18.76
N PHE A 171 -35.40 -22.70 -17.70
CA PHE A 171 -36.12 -23.96 -17.73
C PHE A 171 -37.16 -23.92 -18.86
N PRO A 172 -37.25 -24.95 -19.74
CA PRO A 172 -36.62 -26.26 -19.69
C PRO A 172 -35.31 -26.40 -20.50
N CYS A 173 -34.81 -25.32 -21.13
CA CYS A 173 -33.69 -25.39 -22.08
C CYS A 173 -32.37 -24.96 -21.44
N ARG A 174 -31.36 -25.84 -21.45
CA ARG A 174 -30.00 -25.51 -21.07
C ARG A 174 -29.40 -24.57 -22.14
N SER A 175 -29.04 -23.33 -21.76
CA SER A 175 -28.41 -22.39 -22.70
C SER A 175 -26.98 -22.80 -23.02
N SER A 176 -26.48 -22.43 -24.21
CA SER A 176 -25.06 -22.48 -24.52
C SER A 176 -24.29 -21.56 -23.55
N PRO A 177 -23.01 -21.82 -23.27
CA PRO A 177 -22.26 -21.08 -22.28
C PRO A 177 -21.89 -19.66 -22.72
N LEU A 178 -21.72 -18.79 -21.74
CA LEU A 178 -20.91 -17.59 -21.82
C LEU A 178 -19.52 -17.94 -21.31
N SER A 179 -18.49 -17.83 -22.15
CA SER A 179 -17.10 -18.04 -21.79
C SER A 179 -16.39 -16.69 -21.73
N MET A 180 -15.65 -16.45 -20.65
CA MET A 180 -14.86 -15.24 -20.49
C MET A 180 -13.44 -15.63 -20.11
N ARG A 181 -12.43 -15.00 -20.77
CA ARG A 181 -11.00 -15.16 -20.51
C ARG A 181 -10.41 -13.80 -20.22
N LEU A 182 -9.63 -13.73 -19.15
CA LEU A 182 -8.85 -12.58 -18.74
C LEU A 182 -7.38 -12.93 -18.90
N SER A 183 -6.60 -12.08 -19.58
CA SER A 183 -5.18 -12.29 -19.86
C SER A 183 -4.37 -11.06 -19.48
N LEU A 184 -3.19 -11.28 -18.88
CA LEU A 184 -2.18 -10.26 -18.58
C LEU A 184 -0.83 -10.68 -19.15
N PRO A 185 0.00 -9.76 -19.67
CA PRO A 185 1.31 -10.08 -20.23
C PRO A 185 2.35 -10.43 -19.16
N GLN A 186 2.13 -10.03 -17.93
CA GLN A 186 2.97 -10.29 -16.76
C GLN A 186 2.17 -10.18 -15.47
N GLY A 187 2.72 -10.72 -14.36
CA GLY A 187 2.08 -10.70 -13.05
C GLY A 187 2.60 -9.61 -12.10
N GLY A 188 3.72 -8.94 -12.44
CA GLY A 188 4.37 -7.94 -11.58
C GLY A 188 4.31 -6.54 -12.17
N PHE A 189 3.90 -5.54 -11.37
CA PHE A 189 3.77 -4.14 -11.78
C PHE A 189 4.23 -3.21 -10.65
N VAL A 190 4.47 -1.92 -10.97
CA VAL A 190 4.79 -0.88 -9.98
C VAL A 190 3.81 0.28 -10.12
N PRO A 191 3.64 1.12 -9.06
CA PRO A 191 2.83 2.34 -9.18
C PRO A 191 3.34 3.25 -10.30
N GLY A 192 2.43 3.80 -11.09
CA GLY A 192 2.71 4.56 -12.31
C GLY A 192 2.71 3.73 -13.60
N GLN A 193 2.93 2.42 -13.49
CA GLN A 193 2.90 1.52 -14.65
C GLN A 193 1.46 1.24 -15.10
N THR A 194 1.28 1.09 -16.40
CA THR A 194 0.01 0.65 -16.99
C THR A 194 -0.05 -0.87 -17.03
N VAL A 195 -1.16 -1.43 -16.55
CA VAL A 195 -1.51 -2.85 -16.66
C VAL A 195 -2.38 -3.01 -17.90
N PRO A 196 -1.86 -3.58 -19.00
CA PRO A 196 -2.67 -3.89 -20.17
C PRO A 196 -3.46 -5.17 -19.91
N VAL A 197 -4.77 -5.05 -19.90
CA VAL A 197 -5.70 -6.13 -19.58
C VAL A 197 -6.46 -6.51 -20.84
N GLU A 198 -6.36 -7.76 -21.24
CA GLU A 198 -7.11 -8.31 -22.36
C GLU A 198 -8.25 -9.18 -21.84
N VAL A 199 -9.46 -8.90 -22.29
CA VAL A 199 -10.68 -9.68 -21.99
C VAL A 199 -11.27 -10.21 -23.28
N MET A 200 -11.29 -11.53 -23.42
CA MET A 200 -11.98 -12.21 -24.51
C MET A 200 -13.30 -12.78 -23.99
N VAL A 201 -14.38 -12.45 -24.69
CA VAL A 201 -15.72 -12.93 -24.36
C VAL A 201 -16.29 -13.69 -25.56
N SER A 202 -16.67 -14.95 -25.34
CA SER A 202 -17.40 -15.79 -26.30
C SER A 202 -18.80 -16.04 -25.75
N ASN A 203 -19.77 -15.28 -26.24
CA ASN A 203 -21.16 -15.37 -25.79
C ASN A 203 -21.97 -16.28 -26.71
N GLU A 204 -21.93 -17.58 -26.44
CA GLU A 204 -22.76 -18.57 -27.15
C GLU A 204 -24.19 -18.68 -26.54
N SER A 205 -24.46 -17.91 -25.49
CA SER A 205 -25.75 -17.92 -24.80
C SER A 205 -26.81 -17.11 -25.56
N GLY A 206 -28.07 -17.23 -25.14
CA GLY A 206 -29.18 -16.41 -25.64
C GLY A 206 -29.30 -15.04 -24.94
N VAL A 207 -28.46 -14.75 -23.96
CA VAL A 207 -28.54 -13.54 -23.15
C VAL A 207 -27.39 -12.58 -23.51
N ALA A 208 -27.71 -11.31 -23.75
CA ALA A 208 -26.69 -10.32 -24.07
C ALA A 208 -25.91 -9.91 -22.80
N VAL A 209 -24.60 -9.70 -22.94
CA VAL A 209 -23.75 -9.00 -21.97
C VAL A 209 -23.91 -7.51 -22.21
N GLU A 210 -24.28 -6.75 -21.18
CA GLU A 210 -24.53 -5.30 -21.29
C GLU A 210 -23.23 -4.51 -21.34
N ASP A 211 -22.30 -4.83 -20.47
CA ASP A 211 -20.97 -4.24 -20.42
C ASP A 211 -19.94 -5.19 -19.80
N ILE A 212 -18.68 -4.87 -20.06
CA ILE A 212 -17.52 -5.50 -19.43
C ILE A 212 -16.81 -4.45 -18.61
N THR A 213 -16.72 -4.67 -17.32
CA THR A 213 -16.02 -3.77 -16.40
C THR A 213 -14.75 -4.43 -15.87
N VAL A 214 -13.60 -3.75 -16.02
CA VAL A 214 -12.32 -4.19 -15.50
C VAL A 214 -11.90 -3.29 -14.36
N LYS A 215 -11.44 -3.90 -13.26
CA LYS A 215 -11.06 -3.20 -12.03
C LYS A 215 -9.68 -3.66 -11.57
N LEU A 216 -8.87 -2.73 -11.11
CA LEU A 216 -7.70 -3.02 -10.28
C LEU A 216 -8.13 -2.84 -8.82
N ALA A 217 -8.07 -3.90 -8.03
CA ALA A 217 -8.48 -3.89 -6.65
C ALA A 217 -7.31 -4.25 -5.72
N MET A 218 -7.18 -3.52 -4.62
CA MET A 218 -6.37 -3.87 -3.47
C MET A 218 -7.24 -4.64 -2.47
N VAL A 219 -6.72 -5.73 -1.99
CA VAL A 219 -7.37 -6.59 -0.99
C VAL A 219 -6.52 -6.59 0.26
N VAL A 220 -7.10 -6.21 1.37
CA VAL A 220 -6.42 -6.17 2.67
C VAL A 220 -7.10 -7.14 3.61
N ILE A 221 -6.30 -7.99 4.24
CA ILE A 221 -6.76 -8.95 5.25
C ILE A 221 -6.22 -8.48 6.59
N TYR A 222 -7.11 -8.36 7.55
CA TYR A 222 -6.80 -7.97 8.93
C TYR A 222 -7.03 -9.16 9.85
N TYR A 223 -6.11 -9.36 10.76
CA TYR A 223 -6.20 -10.39 11.78
C TYR A 223 -6.26 -9.75 13.16
N SER A 224 -7.14 -10.23 14.01
CA SER A 224 -7.11 -9.94 15.44
C SER A 224 -6.29 -11.00 16.18
N GLN A 225 -5.96 -10.69 17.42
CA GLN A 225 -5.17 -11.56 18.30
C GLN A 225 -6.03 -12.07 19.45
N PRO A 226 -5.63 -13.18 20.12
CA PRO A 226 -6.33 -13.67 21.29
C PRO A 226 -6.61 -12.55 22.32
N PRO A 227 -7.75 -12.60 23.07
CA PRO A 227 -8.65 -13.77 23.19
C PRO A 227 -9.61 -13.98 22.01
N CYS A 228 -9.93 -12.94 21.22
CA CYS A 228 -10.88 -13.01 20.12
C CYS A 228 -10.11 -12.95 18.79
N ALA A 229 -9.68 -14.15 18.30
CA ALA A 229 -8.90 -14.25 17.06
C ALA A 229 -9.83 -14.48 15.87
N GLU A 230 -9.98 -13.45 15.04
CA GLU A 230 -10.81 -13.44 13.84
C GLU A 230 -10.12 -12.75 12.66
N THR A 231 -10.71 -12.90 11.48
CA THR A 231 -10.19 -12.32 10.24
C THR A 231 -11.24 -11.43 9.61
N ASN A 232 -10.85 -10.22 9.25
CA ASN A 232 -11.67 -9.30 8.47
C ASN A 232 -10.98 -8.93 7.15
N LYS A 233 -11.76 -8.55 6.14
CA LYS A 233 -11.26 -8.29 4.78
C LYS A 233 -11.89 -7.05 4.19
N ASP A 234 -11.05 -6.12 3.75
CA ASP A 234 -11.45 -4.97 2.95
C ASP A 234 -11.01 -5.12 1.49
N ARG A 235 -11.81 -4.56 0.60
CA ARG A 235 -11.52 -4.49 -0.82
C ARG A 235 -11.68 -3.05 -1.32
N PHE A 236 -10.58 -2.48 -1.82
CA PHE A 236 -10.53 -1.12 -2.36
C PHE A 236 -10.40 -1.17 -3.88
N VAL A 237 -11.39 -0.65 -4.61
CA VAL A 237 -11.29 -0.46 -6.06
C VAL A 237 -10.44 0.78 -6.32
N MET A 238 -9.27 0.57 -6.91
CA MET A 238 -8.28 1.62 -7.13
C MET A 238 -8.48 2.32 -8.47
N VAL A 239 -8.71 1.53 -9.52
CA VAL A 239 -9.00 1.99 -10.88
C VAL A 239 -10.06 1.09 -11.47
N GLN A 240 -10.95 1.67 -12.27
CA GLN A 240 -12.00 0.96 -12.99
C GLN A 240 -12.16 1.54 -14.38
N LYS A 241 -12.33 0.66 -15.37
CA LYS A 241 -12.75 1.00 -16.73
C LYS A 241 -13.87 0.09 -17.18
N THR A 242 -14.83 0.65 -17.90
CA THR A 242 -15.97 -0.08 -18.47
C THR A 242 -15.91 0.02 -19.98
N GLY A 243 -16.05 -1.11 -20.64
CA GLY A 243 -16.13 -1.24 -22.09
C GLY A 243 -17.50 -1.70 -22.54
N GLU A 244 -17.62 -1.84 -23.86
CA GLU A 244 -18.85 -2.25 -24.50
C GLU A 244 -19.27 -3.68 -24.14
N GLY A 245 -20.55 -3.95 -24.24
CA GLY A 245 -21.12 -5.29 -24.09
C GLY A 245 -20.89 -6.21 -25.29
N VAL A 246 -21.41 -7.44 -25.17
CA VAL A 246 -21.29 -8.48 -26.18
C VAL A 246 -22.68 -9.07 -26.43
N SER A 247 -23.19 -8.95 -27.65
CA SER A 247 -24.48 -9.51 -28.04
C SER A 247 -24.50 -11.03 -27.90
N SER A 248 -25.70 -11.60 -27.83
CA SER A 248 -25.87 -13.06 -27.90
C SER A 248 -25.28 -13.62 -29.18
N LYS A 249 -24.70 -14.82 -29.14
CA LYS A 249 -24.04 -15.52 -30.26
C LYS A 249 -22.87 -14.77 -30.91
N CYS A 250 -22.23 -13.85 -30.17
CA CYS A 250 -21.09 -13.07 -30.62
C CYS A 250 -19.83 -13.32 -29.78
N ARG A 251 -18.69 -13.05 -30.41
CA ARG A 251 -17.39 -13.03 -29.76
C ARG A 251 -16.78 -11.64 -29.83
N LYS A 252 -16.11 -11.21 -28.77
CA LYS A 252 -15.44 -9.91 -28.72
C LYS A 252 -14.18 -9.99 -27.87
N GLN A 253 -13.15 -9.30 -28.33
CA GLN A 253 -11.92 -9.07 -27.60
C GLN A 253 -11.85 -7.59 -27.26
N LEU A 254 -11.61 -7.29 -25.99
CA LEU A 254 -11.53 -5.94 -25.44
C LEU A 254 -10.18 -5.76 -24.72
N THR A 255 -9.57 -4.61 -24.88
CA THR A 255 -8.33 -4.25 -24.20
C THR A 255 -8.57 -3.04 -23.32
N PHE A 256 -8.04 -3.10 -22.09
CA PHE A 256 -8.15 -2.04 -21.10
C PHE A 256 -6.78 -1.72 -20.53
N ASP A 257 -6.45 -0.45 -20.40
CA ASP A 257 -5.23 0.03 -19.79
C ASP A 257 -5.55 0.59 -18.40
N LEU A 258 -5.08 -0.07 -17.34
CA LEU A 258 -5.27 0.34 -15.96
C LEU A 258 -3.94 0.89 -15.41
N THR A 259 -3.85 2.19 -15.15
CA THR A 259 -2.65 2.78 -14.53
C THR A 259 -2.68 2.54 -13.03
N VAL A 260 -1.62 1.92 -12.49
CA VAL A 260 -1.48 1.66 -11.05
C VAL A 260 -1.27 2.97 -10.30
N PRO A 261 -2.15 3.38 -9.38
CA PRO A 261 -1.97 4.59 -8.60
C PRO A 261 -0.93 4.40 -7.48
N ALA A 262 -0.61 5.50 -6.76
CA ALA A 262 0.23 5.44 -5.56
C ALA A 262 -0.38 4.49 -4.53
N THR A 263 0.38 3.46 -4.16
CA THR A 263 -0.11 2.37 -3.30
C THR A 263 1.07 1.65 -2.62
N PRO A 264 0.87 1.04 -1.43
CA PRO A 264 1.90 0.23 -0.81
C PRO A 264 2.26 -0.99 -1.70
N PRO A 265 3.46 -1.53 -1.59
CA PRO A 265 3.80 -2.79 -2.24
C PRO A 265 3.00 -3.95 -1.63
N THR A 266 2.85 -5.04 -2.38
CA THR A 266 2.29 -6.30 -1.89
C THR A 266 3.02 -6.76 -0.63
N CYS A 267 2.27 -7.15 0.41
CA CYS A 267 2.82 -7.52 1.71
C CYS A 267 2.05 -8.70 2.29
N PHE A 268 2.65 -9.90 2.30
CA PHE A 268 2.05 -11.09 2.93
C PHE A 268 2.78 -11.55 4.20
N ASN A 269 4.09 -11.30 4.32
CA ASN A 269 4.93 -11.94 5.34
C ASN A 269 5.56 -10.98 6.35
N LEU A 270 5.51 -9.66 6.12
CA LEU A 270 6.19 -8.68 6.97
C LEU A 270 5.34 -8.22 8.15
N CYS A 271 4.02 -8.33 8.03
CA CYS A 271 3.08 -8.00 9.08
C CYS A 271 2.18 -9.21 9.34
N SER A 272 2.15 -9.68 10.59
CA SER A 272 1.34 -10.85 10.97
C SER A 272 -0.16 -10.54 11.09
N ILE A 273 -0.52 -9.25 11.25
CA ILE A 273 -1.91 -8.84 11.47
C ILE A 273 -2.52 -8.06 10.30
N ILE A 274 -1.71 -7.64 9.31
CA ILE A 274 -2.20 -6.96 8.10
C ILE A 274 -1.47 -7.54 6.88
N GLN A 275 -2.24 -8.07 5.93
CA GLN A 275 -1.74 -8.55 4.65
C GLN A 275 -2.35 -7.74 3.51
N ILE A 276 -1.54 -7.36 2.53
CA ILE A 276 -1.94 -6.52 1.40
C ILE A 276 -1.65 -7.28 0.10
N GLY A 277 -2.68 -7.51 -0.69
CA GLY A 277 -2.61 -8.13 -2.01
C GLY A 277 -3.33 -7.31 -3.07
N TYR A 278 -3.12 -7.66 -4.33
CA TYR A 278 -3.72 -6.98 -5.47
C TYR A 278 -4.28 -7.99 -6.45
N GLN A 279 -5.35 -7.60 -7.13
CA GLN A 279 -5.95 -8.41 -8.19
C GLN A 279 -6.56 -7.54 -9.28
N VAL A 280 -6.49 -8.03 -10.51
CA VAL A 280 -7.30 -7.54 -11.62
C VAL A 280 -8.57 -8.35 -11.66
N GLU A 281 -9.70 -7.67 -11.77
CA GLU A 281 -11.02 -8.27 -11.86
C GLU A 281 -11.64 -7.89 -13.18
N ALA A 282 -12.27 -8.85 -13.86
CA ALA A 282 -13.09 -8.61 -15.03
C ALA A 282 -14.51 -9.11 -14.77
N GLU A 283 -15.47 -8.23 -14.87
CA GLU A 283 -16.89 -8.50 -14.62
C GLU A 283 -17.69 -8.29 -15.89
N ALA A 284 -18.42 -9.32 -16.33
CA ALA A 284 -19.40 -9.24 -17.39
C ALA A 284 -20.79 -9.10 -16.76
N ARG A 285 -21.43 -7.95 -16.96
CA ARG A 285 -22.80 -7.71 -16.54
C ARG A 285 -23.78 -8.21 -17.60
N VAL A 286 -24.66 -9.09 -17.20
CA VAL A 286 -25.60 -9.77 -18.09
C VAL A 286 -27.00 -9.16 -17.95
N LYS A 287 -27.72 -9.03 -19.05
CA LYS A 287 -29.06 -8.47 -19.09
C LYS A 287 -30.08 -9.34 -18.33
N GLY A 288 -30.96 -8.71 -17.58
CA GLY A 288 -32.07 -9.37 -16.88
C GLY A 288 -31.72 -9.83 -15.45
N CYS A 289 -32.45 -10.83 -14.95
CA CYS A 289 -32.31 -11.34 -13.57
C CYS A 289 -31.13 -12.32 -13.41
N HIS A 290 -30.25 -12.42 -14.40
CA HIS A 290 -29.10 -13.33 -14.34
C HIS A 290 -27.93 -12.63 -13.64
N GLY A 291 -27.30 -13.33 -12.70
CA GLY A 291 -26.08 -12.80 -12.09
C GLY A 291 -24.95 -12.69 -13.11
N GLY A 292 -24.11 -11.65 -13.02
CA GLY A 292 -22.93 -11.46 -13.86
C GLY A 292 -21.88 -12.55 -13.68
N GLN A 293 -20.85 -12.56 -14.55
CA GLN A 293 -19.69 -13.43 -14.43
C GLN A 293 -18.47 -12.58 -14.07
N THR A 294 -17.71 -12.97 -13.04
CA THR A 294 -16.51 -12.26 -12.61
C THR A 294 -15.31 -13.20 -12.62
N LEU A 295 -14.19 -12.73 -13.16
CA LEU A 295 -12.87 -13.36 -13.08
C LEU A 295 -11.97 -12.54 -12.19
N HIS A 296 -11.10 -13.22 -11.45
CA HIS A 296 -10.11 -12.61 -10.59
C HIS A 296 -8.73 -13.15 -10.95
N MET A 297 -7.77 -12.24 -11.14
CA MET A 297 -6.37 -12.60 -11.39
C MET A 297 -5.48 -11.87 -10.42
N PRO A 298 -4.77 -12.57 -9.52
CA PRO A 298 -3.84 -11.95 -8.60
C PRO A 298 -2.65 -11.36 -9.35
N ILE A 299 -2.20 -10.20 -8.89
CA ILE A 299 -0.98 -9.54 -9.36
C ILE A 299 -0.13 -9.10 -8.18
N THR A 300 1.14 -8.84 -8.42
CA THR A 300 2.08 -8.33 -7.43
C THR A 300 2.44 -6.89 -7.74
N ILE A 301 2.27 -6.01 -6.77
CA ILE A 301 2.74 -4.63 -6.85
C ILE A 301 4.05 -4.52 -6.08
N GLY A 302 5.13 -4.20 -6.80
CA GLY A 302 6.45 -3.95 -6.24
C GLY A 302 6.78 -2.47 -6.10
N SER A 303 7.98 -2.18 -5.59
CA SER A 303 8.55 -0.83 -5.51
C SER A 303 9.74 -0.62 -6.46
N VAL A 304 10.20 -1.68 -7.14
CA VAL A 304 11.24 -1.63 -8.19
C VAL A 304 10.69 -2.36 -9.41
N PRO A 305 10.65 -1.71 -10.59
CA PRO A 305 10.04 -2.28 -11.78
C PRO A 305 10.84 -3.48 -12.32
N LEU A 306 10.16 -4.33 -13.08
CA LEU A 306 10.80 -5.41 -13.83
C LEU A 306 11.71 -4.80 -14.91
N THR A 307 12.97 -5.22 -14.93
CA THR A 307 13.91 -4.88 -16.01
C THR A 307 13.64 -5.73 -17.26
N LYS A 308 13.85 -5.16 -18.45
CA LYS A 308 13.64 -5.85 -19.73
C LYS A 308 14.64 -7.01 -19.95
N GLN A 309 15.82 -6.91 -19.36
CA GLN A 309 16.86 -7.94 -19.46
C GLN A 309 16.86 -8.80 -18.20
N LEU A 310 16.82 -10.12 -18.37
CA LEU A 310 17.24 -11.05 -17.33
C LEU A 310 18.73 -10.75 -17.10
N GLN A 311 19.06 -10.09 -15.99
CA GLN A 311 20.45 -9.96 -15.57
C GLN A 311 20.99 -11.40 -15.42
N LYS A 312 22.07 -11.72 -16.13
CA LYS A 312 22.65 -13.08 -16.20
C LYS A 312 23.17 -13.57 -14.84
N GLU A 313 23.29 -12.68 -13.86
CA GLU A 313 23.63 -13.05 -12.48
C GLU A 313 22.84 -12.14 -11.53
N PRO A 314 22.20 -12.69 -10.49
CA PRO A 314 21.80 -11.85 -9.38
C PRO A 314 23.12 -11.25 -8.86
N LYS A 315 23.28 -9.94 -8.96
CA LYS A 315 24.27 -9.25 -8.12
C LYS A 315 23.85 -9.57 -6.69
N ILE A 316 24.53 -10.57 -6.11
CA ILE A 316 24.61 -10.71 -4.67
C ILE A 316 25.10 -9.33 -4.23
N TRP A 317 24.25 -8.56 -3.63
CA TRP A 317 24.59 -7.27 -3.04
C TRP A 317 25.75 -7.56 -2.10
N GLY A 318 26.92 -7.08 -2.54
CA GLY A 318 28.21 -7.55 -2.07
C GLY A 318 28.28 -7.55 -0.57
N GLU A 319 29.10 -8.42 -0.10
CA GLU A 319 29.82 -8.37 1.15
C GLU A 319 30.67 -7.06 1.27
N ASP A 320 30.02 -5.91 1.09
CA ASP A 320 30.54 -4.71 1.69
C ASP A 320 30.40 -4.93 3.20
N PRO A 321 31.50 -4.81 3.97
CA PRO A 321 31.44 -5.02 5.40
C PRO A 321 30.33 -4.12 5.94
N LEU A 322 29.27 -4.74 6.46
CA LEU A 322 28.22 -4.06 7.21
C LEU A 322 28.90 -3.07 8.15
N PRO A 323 28.60 -1.76 8.09
CA PRO A 323 29.05 -0.85 9.12
C PRO A 323 28.63 -1.48 10.44
N GLN A 324 29.60 -1.58 11.36
CA GLN A 324 29.50 -2.29 12.63
C GLN A 324 28.06 -2.15 13.16
N GLN A 325 27.40 -3.29 13.36
CA GLN A 325 26.04 -3.35 13.88
C GLN A 325 25.98 -2.55 15.18
N LEU A 326 25.58 -1.28 15.06
CA LEU A 326 24.93 -0.62 16.16
C LEU A 326 23.68 -1.45 16.45
N ASP A 327 23.52 -1.89 17.70
CA ASP A 327 22.34 -2.63 18.12
C ASP A 327 21.10 -2.04 17.45
N ALA A 328 20.39 -2.84 16.69
CA ALA A 328 19.39 -2.45 15.69
C ALA A 328 18.20 -1.61 16.23
N THR A 329 18.28 -1.13 17.45
CA THR A 329 17.26 -0.35 18.15
C THR A 329 17.82 0.80 18.99
N ALA A 330 19.13 1.08 18.92
CA ALA A 330 19.71 2.14 19.72
C ALA A 330 19.33 3.53 19.19
N LEU A 331 18.57 4.28 19.97
CA LEU A 331 18.37 5.71 19.75
C LEU A 331 19.60 6.42 20.34
N VAL A 332 20.38 7.06 19.47
CA VAL A 332 21.56 7.81 19.87
C VAL A 332 21.25 9.30 19.84
N LEU A 333 21.49 9.99 20.96
CA LEU A 333 21.51 11.44 21.00
C LEU A 333 22.90 11.89 20.51
N ILE A 334 22.97 12.63 19.41
CA ILE A 334 24.22 13.08 18.81
C ILE A 334 24.64 14.39 19.46
N ALA A 335 25.83 14.45 20.01
CA ALA A 335 26.44 15.70 20.47
C ALA A 335 26.70 16.63 19.27
N ASN A 336 26.64 17.95 19.51
CA ASN A 336 26.55 18.99 18.48
C ASN A 336 27.72 19.07 17.48
N GLU A 337 28.77 18.28 17.55
CA GLU A 337 30.03 18.61 16.86
C GLU A 337 30.50 17.63 15.75
N ALA A 338 29.83 16.53 15.46
CA ALA A 338 30.44 15.54 14.56
C ALA A 338 29.48 14.69 13.71
N ALA A 339 28.42 15.24 13.15
CA ALA A 339 27.61 14.45 12.21
C ALA A 339 27.92 14.90 10.77
N GLY A 340 28.89 14.26 10.14
CA GLY A 340 28.84 14.09 8.69
C GLY A 340 27.47 13.48 8.31
N GLU A 341 26.91 13.90 7.18
CA GLU A 341 25.61 13.38 6.72
C GLU A 341 25.66 11.84 6.67
N PRO A 342 24.83 11.12 7.43
CA PRO A 342 24.79 9.68 7.28
C PRO A 342 24.23 9.37 5.89
N LEU A 343 25.06 8.77 5.06
CA LEU A 343 24.65 8.21 3.79
C LEU A 343 23.64 7.09 4.10
N GLY A 344 22.38 7.30 3.73
CA GLY A 344 21.38 6.24 3.76
C GLY A 344 21.77 5.09 2.81
N PRO A 345 21.24 3.88 2.99
CA PRO A 345 21.47 2.81 2.03
C PRO A 345 21.09 3.29 0.63
N PRO A 346 21.86 2.89 -0.42
CA PRO A 346 21.56 3.28 -1.78
C PRO A 346 20.13 2.85 -2.13
N THR A 347 19.38 3.75 -2.71
CA THR A 347 18.03 3.47 -3.17
C THR A 347 18.10 2.49 -4.36
N PRO A 348 17.26 1.44 -4.45
CA PRO A 348 17.39 0.38 -5.44
C PRO A 348 17.46 0.87 -6.89
N TRP A 349 16.73 1.93 -7.21
CA TRP A 349 16.74 2.57 -8.54
C TRP A 349 18.03 3.35 -8.83
N ALA A 350 18.81 3.74 -7.84
CA ALA A 350 20.11 4.38 -8.05
C ALA A 350 21.15 3.41 -8.64
N ALA A 351 20.92 2.12 -8.55
CA ALA A 351 21.76 1.09 -9.18
C ALA A 351 21.43 0.85 -10.66
N ASP A 352 20.28 1.31 -11.15
CA ASP A 352 19.88 1.24 -12.55
C ASP A 352 19.64 2.67 -13.09
N PRO A 353 20.61 3.24 -13.84
CA PRO A 353 20.51 4.60 -14.35
C PRO A 353 19.38 4.80 -15.37
N SER A 354 18.78 3.72 -15.89
CA SER A 354 17.63 3.79 -16.80
C SER A 354 16.32 4.07 -16.09
N VAL A 355 16.27 3.89 -14.77
CA VAL A 355 15.07 4.08 -13.95
C VAL A 355 15.18 5.41 -13.19
N ALA A 356 14.35 6.36 -13.55
CA ALA A 356 14.24 7.62 -12.81
C ALA A 356 13.69 7.38 -11.40
N PRO A 357 14.14 8.16 -10.39
CA PRO A 357 13.58 8.08 -9.05
C PRO A 357 12.05 8.32 -9.07
N PRO A 358 11.27 7.60 -8.24
CA PRO A 358 9.83 7.81 -8.19
C PRO A 358 9.46 9.15 -7.55
N ASN A 359 8.35 9.72 -7.99
CA ASN A 359 7.68 10.81 -7.29
C ASN A 359 6.82 10.25 -6.15
N TYR A 360 6.80 10.91 -4.99
CA TYR A 360 6.06 10.44 -3.83
C TYR A 360 4.71 11.14 -3.71
N VAL A 361 3.64 10.36 -3.67
CA VAL A 361 2.25 10.85 -3.67
C VAL A 361 1.42 10.13 -2.61
N ALA A 362 0.46 10.85 -2.02
CA ALA A 362 -0.47 10.31 -1.04
C ALA A 362 -1.49 9.35 -1.70
N ALA A 363 -1.74 8.22 -1.06
CA ALA A 363 -2.71 7.23 -1.51
C ALA A 363 -4.15 7.63 -1.16
N LYS A 364 -4.74 8.53 -1.92
CA LYS A 364 -6.07 9.09 -1.68
C LYS A 364 -7.23 8.07 -1.76
N HIS A 365 -7.05 6.97 -2.48
CA HIS A 365 -8.07 5.94 -2.69
C HIS A 365 -8.21 4.96 -1.52
N ILE A 366 -7.20 4.85 -0.65
CA ILE A 366 -7.21 3.98 0.53
C ILE A 366 -7.80 4.72 1.74
N CYS A 367 -7.45 6.00 1.87
CA CYS A 367 -7.95 6.86 2.94
C CYS A 367 -8.67 8.07 2.32
N PRO A 368 -9.92 7.91 1.85
CA PRO A 368 -10.69 9.02 1.34
C PRO A 368 -11.01 9.95 2.51
N ASP A 369 -10.56 11.19 2.38
CA ASP A 369 -10.85 12.39 3.18
C ASP A 369 -11.33 12.13 4.64
N PRO A 370 -10.51 12.41 5.67
CA PRO A 370 -10.86 12.18 7.09
C PRO A 370 -12.20 12.78 7.49
N GLN A 371 -12.67 13.82 6.80
CA GLN A 371 -13.98 14.45 7.05
C GLN A 371 -15.15 13.59 6.57
N LYS A 372 -14.99 12.69 5.60
CA LYS A 372 -16.06 11.79 5.14
C LYS A 372 -16.22 10.57 6.03
N CYS A 373 -15.14 10.04 6.60
CA CYS A 373 -15.19 8.95 7.56
C CYS A 373 -15.92 9.33 8.88
N SER A 374 -15.75 10.57 9.34
CA SER A 374 -16.40 11.04 10.58
C SER A 374 -17.92 11.19 10.46
N LYS A 375 -18.48 11.38 9.27
CA LYS A 375 -19.93 11.53 9.05
C LYS A 375 -20.69 10.21 9.01
N SER A 376 -20.05 9.13 8.63
CA SER A 376 -20.65 7.78 8.67
C SER A 376 -20.79 7.25 10.10
N LYS A 377 -19.83 7.55 10.98
CA LYS A 377 -19.90 7.18 12.42
C LYS A 377 -20.94 7.98 13.23
N ARG A 378 -21.44 9.12 12.74
CA ARG A 378 -22.42 9.93 13.48
C ARG A 378 -23.88 9.50 13.35
N LYS A 379 -24.21 8.55 12.48
CA LYS A 379 -25.59 8.06 12.34
C LYS A 379 -25.95 6.89 13.26
N SER A 380 -24.99 6.23 13.90
CA SER A 380 -25.23 5.09 14.80
C SER A 380 -25.05 5.37 16.30
N GLN A 381 -24.73 6.61 16.71
CA GLN A 381 -24.58 6.93 18.14
C GLN A 381 -25.56 8.00 18.60
N LYS A 382 -26.82 7.62 18.77
CA LYS A 382 -27.76 8.27 19.67
C LYS A 382 -28.45 7.18 20.50
N ILE A 383 -27.73 6.64 21.47
CA ILE A 383 -28.31 6.01 22.64
C ILE A 383 -27.46 6.44 23.84
N SER A 384 -28.12 7.13 24.74
CA SER A 384 -27.59 7.65 25.99
C SER A 384 -27.25 6.52 26.96
N GLY A 385 -26.00 6.36 27.30
CA GLY A 385 -25.51 5.53 28.39
C GLY A 385 -24.43 6.29 29.15
N LYS A 386 -24.76 6.70 30.41
CA LYS A 386 -23.78 7.24 31.37
C LYS A 386 -22.77 6.16 31.73
N GLY A 387 -21.47 6.46 31.62
CA GLY A 387 -20.44 5.71 32.34
C GLY A 387 -19.30 5.25 31.45
N SER A 388 -18.28 6.03 31.45
CA SER A 388 -16.85 5.75 31.45
C SER A 388 -16.12 6.87 30.71
N GLN A 389 -15.20 7.49 31.44
CA GLN A 389 -14.31 8.52 30.88
C GLN A 389 -13.30 7.88 29.97
N ASP A 390 -13.69 7.57 28.73
CA ASP A 390 -12.76 7.29 27.65
C ASP A 390 -12.01 8.58 27.31
N LYS A 391 -10.74 8.60 27.70
CA LYS A 391 -9.79 9.62 27.33
C LYS A 391 -9.85 9.81 25.81
N LYS A 392 -10.32 10.95 25.32
CA LYS A 392 -10.15 11.39 23.94
C LYS A 392 -8.66 11.32 23.60
N ARG A 393 -8.22 10.22 23.02
CA ARG A 393 -6.95 10.18 22.27
C ARG A 393 -7.13 11.15 21.10
N GLU A 394 -6.32 12.18 21.04
CA GLU A 394 -6.21 13.00 19.83
C GLU A 394 -5.85 12.05 18.68
N GLU A 395 -6.79 11.86 17.77
CA GLU A 395 -6.61 10.99 16.61
C GLU A 395 -5.64 11.71 15.66
N ILE A 396 -4.42 11.22 15.58
CA ILE A 396 -3.40 11.73 14.66
C ILE A 396 -3.82 11.33 13.26
N THR A 397 -4.19 12.30 12.42
CA THR A 397 -4.43 12.08 11.00
C THR A 397 -3.09 11.98 10.27
N PHE A 398 -2.88 10.89 9.55
CA PHE A 398 -1.68 10.65 8.75
C PHE A 398 -2.04 9.95 7.45
N THR A 399 -1.38 10.33 6.36
CA THR A 399 -1.53 9.66 5.06
C THR A 399 -0.13 9.33 4.54
N PRO A 400 0.21 8.05 4.40
CA PRO A 400 1.50 7.64 3.86
C PRO A 400 1.71 8.10 2.42
N LEU A 401 2.96 8.33 2.05
CA LEU A 401 3.39 8.69 0.69
C LEU A 401 4.02 7.48 0.03
N TYR A 402 3.60 7.17 -1.21
CA TYR A 402 4.18 6.06 -1.98
C TYR A 402 4.78 6.57 -3.28
N GLY A 403 5.85 5.91 -3.72
CA GLY A 403 6.52 6.22 -4.97
C GLY A 403 5.66 5.90 -6.19
N ILE A 404 5.63 6.80 -7.18
CA ILE A 404 5.06 6.57 -8.52
C ILE A 404 6.17 6.78 -9.53
N PHE A 405 6.37 5.80 -10.41
CA PHE A 405 7.31 5.90 -11.52
C PHE A 405 6.68 6.57 -12.73
N ASP A 406 7.44 7.45 -13.36
CA ASP A 406 7.11 7.95 -14.70
C ASP A 406 7.81 7.05 -15.74
N LEU A 407 7.05 6.13 -16.30
CA LEU A 407 7.52 5.17 -17.29
C LEU A 407 7.05 5.51 -18.72
N SER A 408 6.56 6.72 -18.96
CA SER A 408 6.03 7.17 -20.26
C SER A 408 7.02 6.99 -21.40
N ASN A 409 8.32 7.12 -21.14
CA ASN A 409 9.38 6.95 -22.13
C ASN A 409 9.76 5.46 -22.41
N GLN A 410 9.19 4.51 -21.67
CA GLN A 410 9.49 3.08 -21.85
C GLN A 410 8.42 2.32 -22.66
N THR A 411 7.29 2.95 -22.98
CA THR A 411 6.13 2.30 -23.60
C THR A 411 6.28 2.06 -25.10
N ASP A 412 7.16 2.77 -25.80
CA ASP A 412 7.26 2.70 -27.27
C ASP A 412 7.93 1.40 -27.80
N GLU A 413 8.57 0.60 -26.94
CA GLU A 413 9.19 -0.66 -27.36
C GLU A 413 8.46 -1.93 -26.91
N MET A 414 7.39 -1.82 -26.12
CA MET A 414 6.68 -3.01 -25.59
C MET A 414 5.59 -3.56 -26.52
N ILE A 415 5.22 -2.84 -27.58
CA ILE A 415 4.28 -3.37 -28.56
C ILE A 415 5.07 -4.04 -29.69
N LEU A 416 5.51 -5.27 -29.47
CA LEU A 416 5.82 -6.17 -30.58
C LEU A 416 4.52 -6.44 -31.35
N ARG A 417 4.24 -5.60 -32.36
CA ARG A 417 3.28 -5.96 -33.38
C ARG A 417 3.81 -7.23 -34.07
N PRO A 418 3.00 -8.28 -34.23
CA PRO A 418 3.39 -9.37 -35.10
C PRO A 418 3.65 -8.79 -36.49
N ASN A 419 4.80 -9.14 -37.07
CA ASN A 419 5.29 -8.74 -38.37
C ASN A 419 4.18 -8.54 -39.41
N GLN A 420 3.79 -7.31 -39.69
CA GLN A 420 3.33 -6.94 -41.02
C GLN A 420 4.56 -6.68 -41.87
N LYS A 421 4.96 -7.67 -42.65
CA LYS A 421 5.87 -7.43 -43.77
C LYS A 421 5.24 -6.37 -44.67
N LYS A 422 5.83 -5.19 -44.73
CA LYS A 422 5.64 -4.27 -45.85
C LYS A 422 6.20 -4.95 -47.09
N THR A 423 5.31 -5.40 -47.95
CA THR A 423 5.63 -5.63 -49.36
C THR A 423 5.35 -4.34 -50.07
N ASP A 424 6.39 -3.67 -50.49
CA ASP A 424 6.35 -2.60 -51.48
C ASP A 424 5.87 -3.13 -52.84
N GLY A 425 5.12 -2.30 -53.53
CA GLY A 425 4.43 -2.38 -54.74
C GLY A 425 4.83 -3.34 -55.88
N GLY A 426 3.81 -3.82 -56.54
CA GLY A 426 3.91 -4.48 -57.82
C GLY A 426 2.62 -5.14 -58.18
N TYR A 427 1.74 -4.41 -58.93
CA TYR A 427 0.65 -5.01 -59.64
C TYR A 427 1.18 -6.00 -60.68
N VAL A 428 0.80 -7.26 -60.63
CA VAL A 428 0.70 -8.16 -61.76
C VAL A 428 -0.52 -9.05 -61.51
N ASN A 429 -1.50 -8.88 -62.42
CA ASN A 429 -2.57 -9.84 -62.62
C ASN A 429 -1.94 -11.13 -63.19
N GLU A 430 -2.30 -12.29 -62.63
CA GLU A 430 -2.38 -13.50 -63.38
C GLU A 430 -3.53 -14.38 -62.92
N GLU A 431 -4.27 -14.79 -63.90
CA GLU A 431 -5.46 -15.64 -63.88
C GLU A 431 -5.11 -17.08 -63.46
N VAL A 432 -6.04 -17.66 -62.75
CA VAL A 432 -6.63 -18.99 -62.89
C VAL A 432 -5.75 -20.14 -63.35
N ASP A 433 -5.59 -21.14 -62.54
CA ASP A 433 -5.94 -22.51 -63.01
C ASP A 433 -6.47 -23.39 -61.87
N LYS A 434 -7.67 -23.91 -62.16
CA LYS A 434 -8.33 -24.99 -61.45
C LYS A 434 -7.80 -26.28 -62.01
N SER A 435 -7.24 -27.12 -61.19
CA SER A 435 -7.33 -28.58 -61.26
C SER A 435 -6.08 -29.18 -60.59
N THR A 436 -6.21 -29.95 -59.59
CA THR A 436 -6.24 -31.41 -59.59
C THR A 436 -6.23 -31.93 -58.15
N TRP A 437 -7.11 -32.82 -57.96
CA TRP A 437 -7.25 -33.75 -56.86
C TRP A 437 -6.06 -34.68 -56.75
N LEU A 438 -5.54 -34.87 -55.53
CA LEU A 438 -5.41 -36.19 -54.88
C LEU A 438 -5.03 -36.03 -53.45
#